data_d4174a0abd00ce8f09f430bdf8d3ca59
#
_entry.id   d4174a0abd00ce8f09f430bdf8d3ca59
#
_cell.length_a   1.000
_cell.length_b   1.000
_cell.length_c   1.000
_cell.angle_alpha   90.00
_cell.angle_beta   90.00
_cell.angle_gamma   90.00
#
_symmetry.space_group_name_H-M   'P 1'
#
loop_
_entity.id
_entity.type
_entity.pdbx_description
1 polymer ?
#
loop_
_entity_poly.entity_id
_entity_poly.type
_entity_poly.pdbx_seq_one_letter_code
_entity_poly.pdbx_strand_id
1 'polypeptide(L)' 'MMTVCPVCKTEIEDKKARGTSEMDGKTYYFCCKACKKQFDEAPEQYADK' A
#
# COMPACT_ATOMS: atom_id res chain seq x y z
N MET A 1 -0.91 10.65 9.68
CA MET A 1 -1.63 11.17 8.51
C MET A 1 -2.33 10.02 7.79
N MET A 2 -3.43 10.33 7.17
CA MET A 2 -4.19 9.30 6.45
C MET A 2 -3.57 8.98 5.11
N THR A 3 -3.67 7.72 4.74
CA THR A 3 -3.20 7.27 3.45
C THR A 3 -4.21 6.28 2.89
N VAL A 4 -3.99 5.86 1.67
CA VAL A 4 -4.91 4.94 1.01
C VAL A 4 -4.16 3.68 0.60
N CYS A 5 -4.73 2.53 0.93
CA CYS A 5 -4.19 1.27 0.50
C CYS A 5 -4.36 1.14 -1.02
N PRO A 6 -3.25 0.94 -1.76
CA PRO A 6 -3.35 0.88 -3.22
C PRO A 6 -4.11 -0.34 -3.73
N VAL A 7 -4.18 -1.38 -2.93
CA VAL A 7 -4.84 -2.61 -3.34
C VAL A 7 -6.35 -2.55 -3.06
N CYS A 8 -6.70 -2.24 -1.83
CA CYS A 8 -8.10 -2.17 -1.41
C CYS A 8 -8.72 -0.81 -1.65
N LYS A 9 -7.88 0.23 -1.79
CA LYS A 9 -8.34 1.61 -1.95
C LYS A 9 -9.15 2.06 -0.76
N THR A 10 -8.75 1.58 0.41
CA THR A 10 -9.40 1.93 1.66
C THR A 10 -8.52 2.92 2.41
N GLU A 11 -9.15 3.95 2.98
CA GLU A 11 -8.41 4.90 3.79
C GLU A 11 -7.96 4.27 5.09
N ILE A 12 -6.68 4.44 5.39
CA ILE A 12 -6.09 3.93 6.62
C ILE A 12 -5.12 4.97 7.16
N GLU A 13 -4.84 4.88 8.44
CA GLU A 13 -3.81 5.71 9.04
C GLU A 13 -2.45 5.05 8.85
N ASP A 14 -1.45 5.86 8.58
CA ASP A 14 -0.10 5.35 8.41
C ASP A 14 0.37 4.59 9.65
N LYS A 15 -0.09 5.00 10.81
CA LYS A 15 0.26 4.33 12.06
C LYS A 15 -0.40 2.96 12.19
N LYS A 16 -1.53 2.78 11.54
CA LYS A 16 -2.29 1.53 11.63
C LYS A 16 -2.02 0.60 10.47
N ALA A 17 -1.19 1.02 9.53
CA ALA A 17 -0.87 0.18 8.39
C ALA A 17 -0.16 -1.08 8.84
N ARG A 18 -0.60 -2.20 8.31
CA ARG A 18 -0.03 -3.49 8.66
C ARG A 18 1.14 -3.86 7.79
N GLY A 19 1.27 -3.21 6.65
CA GLY A 19 2.39 -3.43 5.77
C GLY A 19 2.76 -2.15 5.07
N THR A 20 4.03 -2.04 4.70
CA THR A 20 4.50 -0.87 3.98
C THR A 20 5.43 -1.29 2.87
N SER A 21 5.51 -0.47 1.83
CA SER A 21 6.42 -0.72 0.73
C SER A 21 6.88 0.62 0.18
N GLU A 22 8.08 0.64 -0.35
CA GLU A 22 8.63 1.86 -0.94
C GLU A 22 9.08 1.58 -2.35
N MET A 23 8.64 2.45 -3.27
CA MET A 23 9.00 2.31 -4.67
C MET A 23 9.07 3.69 -5.31
N ASP A 24 10.18 3.96 -6.02
CA ASP A 24 10.39 5.21 -6.75
C ASP A 24 10.20 6.44 -5.86
N GLY A 25 10.67 6.35 -4.62
CA GLY A 25 10.57 7.45 -3.68
C GLY A 25 9.21 7.65 -3.06
N LYS A 26 8.27 6.74 -3.33
CA LYS A 26 6.95 6.79 -2.74
C LYS A 26 6.78 5.67 -1.73
N THR A 27 6.14 5.99 -0.62
CA THR A 27 5.85 5.00 0.41
C THR A 27 4.39 4.60 0.33
N TYR A 28 4.16 3.31 0.27
CA TYR A 28 2.81 2.77 0.20
C TYR A 28 2.49 2.04 1.49
N TYR A 29 1.28 2.26 1.98
CA TYR A 29 0.80 1.62 3.20
C TYR A 29 -0.33 0.69 2.85
N PHE A 30 -0.38 -0.44 3.53
CA PHE A 30 -1.36 -1.47 3.24
C PHE A 30 -2.19 -1.77 4.48
N CYS A 31 -3.46 -2.02 4.28
CA CYS A 31 -4.37 -2.28 5.39
C CYS A 31 -4.10 -3.64 6.03
N CYS A 32 -3.52 -4.57 5.28
CA CYS A 32 -3.17 -5.88 5.82
C CYS A 32 -2.05 -6.49 4.99
N LYS A 33 -1.49 -7.59 5.51
CA LYS A 33 -0.38 -8.25 4.84
C LYS A 33 -0.79 -8.84 3.49
N ALA A 34 -2.04 -9.24 3.37
CA ALA A 34 -2.53 -9.78 2.11
C ALA A 34 -2.44 -8.74 1.01
N CYS A 35 -2.80 -7.50 1.32
CA CYS A 35 -2.71 -6.42 0.36
C CYS A 35 -1.27 -6.15 -0.03
N LYS A 36 -0.37 -6.19 0.95
CA LYS A 36 1.05 -6.00 0.67
C LYS A 36 1.56 -7.07 -0.28
N LYS A 37 1.14 -8.32 -0.05
CA LYS A 37 1.56 -9.42 -0.90
C LYS A 37 1.04 -9.23 -2.32
N GLN A 38 -0.21 -8.82 -2.45
CA GLN A 38 -0.79 -8.57 -3.77
C GLN A 38 -0.01 -7.49 -4.50
N PHE A 39 0.36 -6.44 -3.80
CA PHE A 39 1.14 -5.37 -4.38
C PHE A 39 2.50 -5.87 -4.85
N ASP A 40 3.15 -6.69 -4.02
CA ASP A 40 4.46 -7.22 -4.36
C ASP A 40 4.41 -8.11 -5.61
N GLU A 41 3.31 -8.82 -5.79
CA GLU A 41 3.16 -9.70 -6.95
C GLU A 41 2.88 -8.93 -8.22
N ALA A 42 2.20 -7.80 -8.12
CA ALA A 42 1.84 -7.01 -9.28
C ALA A 42 1.96 -5.53 -8.97
N PRO A 43 3.18 -5.04 -8.71
CA PRO A 43 3.35 -3.64 -8.32
C PRO A 43 2.92 -2.66 -9.39
N GLU A 44 3.10 -2.99 -10.65
CA GLU A 44 2.73 -2.09 -11.73
C GLU A 44 1.22 -1.89 -11.81
N GLN A 45 0.48 -2.88 -11.35
CA GLN A 45 -0.97 -2.84 -11.42
C GLN A 45 -1.55 -1.91 -10.35
N TYR A 46 -0.89 -1.83 -9.22
CA TYR A 46 -1.39 -1.08 -8.09
C TYR A 46 -0.65 0.23 -7.85
N ALA A 47 0.59 0.31 -8.29
CA ALA A 47 1.38 1.51 -8.10
C ALA A 47 0.77 2.67 -8.88
N ASP A 48 0.75 3.83 -8.25
CA ASP A 48 0.27 5.04 -8.90
C ASP A 48 1.38 5.57 -9.82
N LYS A 49 0.98 5.91 -11.01
CA LYS A 49 1.93 6.44 -11.99
C LYS A 49 1.93 7.95 -12.03
#